data_fe158ec461f0b5a85dcac0620ec48572
#
_entry.id   fe158ec461f0b5a85dcac0620ec48572
#
_cell.length_a   1.000
_cell.length_b   1.000
_cell.length_c   1.000
_cell.angle_alpha   90.00
_cell.angle_beta   90.00
_cell.angle_gamma   90.00
#
_symmetry.space_group_name_H-M   'P 1'
#
loop_
_entity.id
_entity.type
_entity.pdbx_description
1 polymer ?
#
loop_
_entity_poly.entity_id
_entity_poly.type
_entity_poly.pdbx_seq_one_letter_code
_entity_poly.pdbx_strand_id
1 'polypeptide(L)'
;MCGLLALVGHAAGAITEETVDTVAGASHLMRHRGPDEPGTWADDQVVLGFNRLSIIDIAHSHQPLRWGPPEQPDRYVLVFNGEIYNYLELREALRAEFGARFATDGDGEAIVAAYHYWGTAALTRLRGMFAFALWDTVKGELFCARDPFGIKPLFMATGPGGTAVGSEKKCLLDLADVLGLEVVSRSEGRGV
;
A
#
# COMPACT_ATOMS: atom_id res chain seq x y z
N MET A 1 -6.07 -8.96 10.61
CA MET A 1 -5.10 -7.94 10.13
C MET A 1 -4.89 -8.16 8.65
N CYS A 2 -4.99 -7.13 7.85
CA CYS A 2 -4.82 -7.23 6.41
C CYS A 2 -3.39 -7.65 5.99
N GLY A 3 -3.23 -8.15 4.77
CA GLY A 3 -1.95 -8.42 4.15
C GLY A 3 -1.78 -7.58 2.90
N LEU A 4 -0.67 -6.84 2.76
CA LEU A 4 -0.34 -6.10 1.56
C LEU A 4 0.94 -6.63 0.92
N LEU A 5 1.01 -6.52 -0.40
CA LEU A 5 2.17 -6.81 -1.22
C LEU A 5 2.19 -5.81 -2.39
N ALA A 6 3.35 -5.25 -2.70
CA ALA A 6 3.54 -4.42 -3.88
C ALA A 6 4.86 -4.77 -4.54
N LEU A 7 4.89 -4.81 -5.87
CA LEU A 7 6.09 -4.97 -6.69
C LEU A 7 6.13 -3.85 -7.72
N VAL A 8 7.21 -3.07 -7.74
CA VAL A 8 7.52 -2.10 -8.80
C VAL A 8 8.63 -2.65 -9.65
N GLY A 9 8.41 -2.73 -10.97
CA GLY A 9 9.45 -3.07 -11.94
C GLY A 9 10.42 -1.90 -12.16
N HIS A 10 11.71 -2.20 -12.38
CA HIS A 10 12.73 -1.17 -12.62
C HIS A 10 12.78 -0.69 -14.08
N ALA A 11 12.14 -1.39 -15.00
CA ALA A 11 12.07 -1.04 -16.40
C ALA A 11 10.62 -0.76 -16.81
N ALA A 12 10.42 0.11 -17.78
CA ALA A 12 9.11 0.31 -18.39
C ALA A 12 8.61 -1.00 -19.01
N GLY A 13 7.35 -1.35 -18.78
CA GLY A 13 6.77 -2.61 -19.25
C GLY A 13 7.30 -3.86 -18.54
N ALA A 14 7.92 -3.72 -17.36
CA ALA A 14 8.41 -4.85 -16.57
C ALA A 14 7.27 -5.72 -16.02
N ILE A 15 6.07 -5.17 -15.90
CA ILE A 15 4.90 -5.90 -15.40
C ILE A 15 4.20 -6.57 -16.57
N THR A 16 4.28 -7.90 -16.60
CA THR A 16 3.57 -8.77 -17.54
C THR A 16 2.42 -9.49 -16.83
N GLU A 17 1.54 -10.16 -17.59
CA GLU A 17 0.50 -11.02 -17.00
C GLU A 17 1.10 -12.08 -16.07
N GLU A 18 2.22 -12.70 -16.45
CA GLU A 18 2.95 -13.66 -15.62
C GLU A 18 3.44 -13.03 -14.30
N THR A 19 3.93 -11.78 -14.35
CA THR A 19 4.32 -11.04 -13.14
C THR A 19 3.12 -10.78 -12.23
N VAL A 20 1.98 -10.40 -12.80
CA VAL A 20 0.73 -10.19 -12.04
C VAL A 20 0.28 -11.48 -11.35
N ASP A 21 0.28 -12.61 -12.07
CA ASP A 21 -0.10 -13.91 -11.52
C ASP A 21 0.87 -14.36 -10.42
N THR A 22 2.16 -14.13 -10.60
CA THR A 22 3.19 -14.43 -9.60
C THR A 22 2.96 -13.64 -8.31
N VAL A 23 2.72 -12.33 -8.41
CA VAL A 23 2.45 -11.47 -7.25
C VAL A 23 1.13 -11.85 -6.57
N ALA A 24 0.10 -12.18 -7.35
CA ALA A 24 -1.18 -12.65 -6.81
C ALA A 24 -1.01 -13.97 -6.05
N GLY A 25 -0.22 -14.92 -6.58
CA GLY A 25 0.14 -16.17 -5.91
C GLY A 25 0.89 -15.94 -4.61
N ALA A 26 1.95 -15.12 -4.63
CA ALA A 26 2.70 -14.73 -3.44
C ALA A 26 1.81 -14.02 -2.40
N SER A 27 0.90 -13.14 -2.84
CA SER A 27 -0.08 -12.49 -1.96
C SER A 27 -1.00 -13.50 -1.28
N HIS A 28 -1.40 -14.57 -1.98
CA HIS A 28 -2.25 -15.63 -1.42
C HIS A 28 -1.64 -16.31 -0.19
N LEU A 29 -0.32 -16.34 -0.06
CA LEU A 29 0.37 -16.85 1.15
C LEU A 29 -0.02 -16.09 2.41
N MET A 30 -0.53 -14.84 2.27
CA MET A 30 -1.01 -14.01 3.38
C MET A 30 -2.53 -14.08 3.61
N ARG A 31 -3.27 -15.00 2.97
CA ARG A 31 -4.72 -15.10 3.11
C ARG A 31 -5.19 -15.28 4.57
N HIS A 32 -4.38 -15.91 5.42
CA HIS A 32 -4.67 -16.04 6.85
C HIS A 32 -4.77 -14.70 7.58
N ARG A 33 -4.17 -13.62 7.03
CA ARG A 33 -4.27 -12.26 7.59
C ARG A 33 -5.56 -11.55 7.24
N GLY A 34 -6.08 -11.80 6.05
CA GLY A 34 -7.29 -11.18 5.52
C GLY A 34 -8.05 -12.16 4.65
N PRO A 35 -8.87 -13.03 5.26
CA PRO A 35 -9.56 -14.09 4.53
C PRO A 35 -10.79 -13.61 3.75
N ASP A 36 -11.26 -12.36 4.00
CA ASP A 36 -12.56 -11.92 3.53
C ASP A 36 -12.56 -11.60 2.03
N GLU A 37 -11.51 -10.89 1.56
CA GLU A 37 -11.46 -10.42 0.18
C GLU A 37 -10.02 -10.32 -0.32
N PRO A 38 -9.60 -11.09 -1.34
CA PRO A 38 -8.38 -10.85 -2.08
C PRO A 38 -8.60 -9.74 -3.11
N GLY A 39 -7.59 -8.91 -3.34
CA GLY A 39 -7.59 -7.87 -4.36
C GLY A 39 -6.24 -7.77 -5.05
N THR A 40 -6.27 -7.51 -6.36
CA THR A 40 -5.07 -7.24 -7.16
C THR A 40 -5.37 -6.10 -8.12
N TRP A 41 -4.42 -5.19 -8.26
CA TRP A 41 -4.41 -4.12 -9.24
C TRP A 41 -3.02 -3.99 -9.83
N ALA A 42 -2.93 -3.71 -11.13
CA ALA A 42 -1.66 -3.55 -11.82
C ALA A 42 -1.75 -2.52 -12.95
N ASP A 43 -0.62 -1.91 -13.26
CA ASP A 43 -0.34 -1.22 -14.53
C ASP A 43 0.96 -1.77 -15.13
N ASP A 44 1.58 -1.05 -16.07
CA ASP A 44 2.81 -1.46 -16.74
C ASP A 44 4.09 -1.37 -15.87
N GLN A 45 4.00 -0.80 -14.66
CA GLN A 45 5.13 -0.52 -13.77
C GLN A 45 4.97 -1.14 -12.37
N VAL A 46 3.74 -1.39 -11.90
CA VAL A 46 3.50 -1.89 -10.54
C VAL A 46 2.42 -2.95 -10.48
N VAL A 47 2.55 -3.88 -9.54
CA VAL A 47 1.47 -4.77 -9.09
C VAL A 47 1.24 -4.56 -7.60
N LEU A 48 -0.02 -4.37 -7.23
CA LEU A 48 -0.48 -4.24 -5.84
C LEU A 48 -1.38 -5.43 -5.50
N GLY A 49 -0.99 -6.24 -4.53
CA GLY A 49 -1.76 -7.37 -4.01
C GLY A 49 -2.25 -7.09 -2.59
N PHE A 50 -3.47 -7.51 -2.27
CA PHE A 50 -4.09 -7.30 -0.99
C PHE A 50 -4.93 -8.47 -0.51
N ASN A 51 -4.95 -8.70 0.81
CA ASN A 51 -5.86 -9.62 1.48
C ASN A 51 -6.55 -8.87 2.60
N ARG A 52 -7.86 -8.66 2.46
CA ARG A 52 -8.65 -7.82 3.34
C ARG A 52 -9.20 -8.62 4.53
N LEU A 53 -9.05 -8.03 5.73
CA LEU A 53 -9.91 -8.29 6.88
C LEU A 53 -10.80 -7.07 7.04
N SER A 54 -12.09 -7.22 6.80
CA SER A 54 -13.07 -6.14 6.76
C SER A 54 -13.46 -5.70 8.16
N ILE A 55 -13.10 -4.48 8.58
CA ILE A 55 -13.38 -3.94 9.92
C ILE A 55 -14.14 -2.61 9.82
N ILE A 56 -13.64 -1.65 9.03
CA ILE A 56 -14.25 -0.33 8.84
C ILE A 56 -14.84 -0.27 7.44
N ASP A 57 -16.06 0.26 7.31
CA ASP A 57 -16.81 0.41 6.06
C ASP A 57 -16.74 -0.85 5.20
N ILE A 58 -17.32 -1.93 5.70
CA ILE A 58 -17.24 -3.28 5.11
C ILE A 58 -17.69 -3.28 3.64
N ALA A 59 -18.72 -2.48 3.32
CA ALA A 59 -19.36 -2.49 2.02
C ALA A 59 -18.64 -1.68 0.93
N HIS A 60 -17.82 -0.68 1.30
CA HIS A 60 -17.31 0.28 0.32
C HIS A 60 -15.78 0.48 0.34
N SER A 61 -15.10 0.19 1.45
CA SER A 61 -13.64 0.35 1.55
C SER A 61 -12.87 -0.85 1.00
N HIS A 62 -13.14 -1.23 -0.25
CA HIS A 62 -12.40 -2.26 -0.97
C HIS A 62 -10.94 -1.82 -1.22
N GLN A 63 -10.04 -2.81 -1.31
CA GLN A 63 -8.63 -2.56 -1.63
C GLN A 63 -8.16 -3.55 -2.70
N PRO A 64 -7.25 -3.12 -3.61
CA PRO A 64 -6.57 -1.82 -3.68
C PRO A 64 -7.54 -0.65 -3.88
N LEU A 65 -7.40 0.40 -3.04
CA LEU A 65 -8.28 1.57 -3.02
C LEU A 65 -7.81 2.58 -4.06
N ARG A 66 -8.72 3.07 -4.91
CA ARG A 66 -8.43 4.13 -5.89
C ARG A 66 -9.00 5.46 -5.40
N TRP A 67 -8.20 6.51 -5.53
CA TRP A 67 -8.61 7.86 -5.18
C TRP A 67 -7.80 8.91 -5.95
N GLY A 68 -8.38 10.08 -6.14
CA GLY A 68 -7.69 11.25 -6.69
C GLY A 68 -8.55 12.50 -6.62
N PRO A 69 -7.97 13.67 -6.94
CA PRO A 69 -8.73 14.90 -7.07
C PRO A 69 -9.71 14.80 -8.25
N PRO A 70 -10.73 15.69 -8.33
CA PRO A 70 -11.75 15.63 -9.38
C PRO A 70 -11.20 15.58 -10.81
N GLU A 71 -10.04 16.21 -11.04
CA GLU A 71 -9.37 16.28 -12.34
C GLU A 71 -8.67 14.96 -12.72
N GLN A 72 -8.35 14.13 -11.72
CA GLN A 72 -7.64 12.86 -11.86
C GLN A 72 -8.17 11.86 -10.82
N PRO A 73 -9.41 11.35 -10.93
CA PRO A 73 -10.10 10.62 -9.86
C PRO A 73 -9.43 9.29 -9.47
N ASP A 74 -8.63 8.71 -10.37
CA ASP A 74 -7.94 7.43 -10.17
C ASP A 74 -6.42 7.56 -10.10
N ARG A 75 -5.93 8.76 -9.76
CA ARG A 75 -4.49 9.02 -9.72
C ARG A 75 -3.73 8.13 -8.77
N TYR A 76 -4.30 7.82 -7.63
CA TYR A 76 -3.63 7.05 -6.60
C TYR A 76 -4.27 5.69 -6.39
N VAL A 77 -3.43 4.69 -6.14
CA VAL A 77 -3.87 3.35 -5.74
C VAL A 77 -3.17 2.96 -4.45
N LEU A 78 -3.95 2.63 -3.42
CA LEU A 78 -3.48 2.34 -2.07
C LEU A 78 -3.74 0.89 -1.69
N VAL A 79 -2.73 0.23 -1.09
CA VAL A 79 -2.90 -0.96 -0.25
C VAL A 79 -2.43 -0.63 1.16
N PHE A 80 -3.29 -0.88 2.14
CA PHE A 80 -3.13 -0.40 3.50
C PHE A 80 -3.53 -1.46 4.55
N ASN A 81 -2.61 -1.76 5.44
CA ASN A 81 -2.84 -2.63 6.61
C ASN A 81 -2.70 -1.81 7.87
N GLY A 82 -3.80 -1.51 8.54
CA GLY A 82 -3.75 -0.70 9.75
C GLY A 82 -5.09 -0.07 10.09
N GLU A 83 -5.00 0.99 10.88
CA GLU A 83 -6.10 1.86 11.28
C GLU A 83 -5.55 3.25 11.59
N ILE A 84 -6.14 4.29 11.00
CA ILE A 84 -5.83 5.70 11.27
C ILE A 84 -6.88 6.25 12.23
N TYR A 85 -6.53 6.36 13.50
CA TYR A 85 -7.46 6.69 14.58
C TYR A 85 -8.09 8.08 14.45
N ASN A 86 -7.36 9.04 13.86
CA ASN A 86 -7.81 10.41 13.66
C ASN A 86 -8.28 10.68 12.21
N TYR A 87 -8.76 9.66 11.49
CA TYR A 87 -9.14 9.82 10.08
C TYR A 87 -10.30 10.79 9.88
N LEU A 88 -11.25 10.89 10.84
CA LEU A 88 -12.38 11.80 10.76
C LEU A 88 -11.91 13.26 10.83
N GLU A 89 -11.02 13.58 11.76
CA GLU A 89 -10.44 14.92 11.91
C GLU A 89 -9.62 15.30 10.68
N LEU A 90 -8.85 14.35 10.13
CA LEU A 90 -8.10 14.56 8.89
C LEU A 90 -9.02 14.85 7.71
N ARG A 91 -10.10 14.09 7.55
CA ARG A 91 -11.11 14.31 6.49
C ARG A 91 -11.78 15.67 6.61
N GLU A 92 -12.11 16.09 7.82
CA GLU A 92 -12.69 17.41 8.08
C GLU A 92 -11.70 18.52 7.70
N ALA A 93 -10.45 18.44 8.13
CA ALA A 93 -9.42 19.41 7.78
C ALA A 93 -9.18 19.48 6.27
N LEU A 94 -9.09 18.33 5.60
CA LEU A 94 -8.88 18.25 4.15
C LEU A 94 -10.06 18.79 3.35
N ARG A 95 -11.31 18.59 3.82
CA ARG A 95 -12.50 19.21 3.22
C ARG A 95 -12.49 20.73 3.38
N ALA A 96 -12.19 21.20 4.58
CA ALA A 96 -12.21 22.62 4.90
C ALA A 96 -11.09 23.40 4.17
N GLU A 97 -9.89 22.84 4.10
CA GLU A 97 -8.72 23.52 3.54
C GLU A 97 -8.65 23.42 2.01
N PHE A 98 -9.01 22.25 1.45
CA PHE A 98 -8.79 21.95 0.03
C PHE A 98 -10.05 21.53 -0.73
N GLY A 99 -11.20 21.39 -0.07
CA GLY A 99 -12.39 20.87 -0.71
C GLY A 99 -12.33 19.39 -1.07
N ALA A 100 -11.48 18.60 -0.37
CA ALA A 100 -11.31 17.18 -0.64
C ALA A 100 -12.63 16.41 -0.60
N ARG A 101 -12.80 15.48 -1.53
CA ARG A 101 -13.99 14.62 -1.62
C ARG A 101 -13.63 13.19 -1.26
N PHE A 102 -14.57 12.50 -0.61
CA PHE A 102 -14.43 11.12 -0.16
C PHE A 102 -15.65 10.34 -0.60
N ALA A 103 -15.44 9.16 -1.17
CA ALA A 103 -16.50 8.28 -1.66
C ALA A 103 -16.89 7.21 -0.65
N THR A 104 -15.98 6.85 0.27
CA THR A 104 -16.17 5.84 1.32
C THR A 104 -16.17 6.48 2.69
N ASP A 105 -16.53 5.72 3.72
CA ASP A 105 -16.42 6.14 5.12
C ASP A 105 -15.17 5.58 5.81
N GLY A 106 -14.30 4.88 5.05
CA GLY A 106 -13.06 4.30 5.53
C GLY A 106 -11.94 5.30 5.76
N ASP A 107 -10.92 4.86 6.46
CA ASP A 107 -9.72 5.63 6.80
C ASP A 107 -8.68 5.67 5.67
N GLY A 108 -8.72 4.72 4.73
CA GLY A 108 -7.77 4.64 3.61
C GLY A 108 -7.78 5.88 2.72
N GLU A 109 -8.95 6.43 2.38
CA GLU A 109 -9.05 7.66 1.59
C GLU A 109 -8.42 8.87 2.29
N ALA A 110 -8.46 8.91 3.63
CA ALA A 110 -7.83 9.97 4.39
C ALA A 110 -6.30 9.95 4.24
N ILE A 111 -5.67 8.76 4.14
CA ILE A 111 -4.25 8.61 3.87
C ILE A 111 -3.91 9.20 2.51
N VAL A 112 -4.65 8.79 1.47
CA VAL A 112 -4.37 9.21 0.08
C VAL A 112 -4.57 10.72 -0.10
N ALA A 113 -5.68 11.26 0.40
CA ALA A 113 -5.96 12.69 0.33
C ALA A 113 -4.92 13.51 1.11
N ALA A 114 -4.52 13.04 2.32
CA ALA A 114 -3.47 13.69 3.09
C ALA A 114 -2.13 13.72 2.32
N TYR A 115 -1.74 12.61 1.69
CA TYR A 115 -0.56 12.57 0.84
C TYR A 115 -0.67 13.50 -0.38
N HIS A 116 -1.83 13.54 -1.03
CA HIS A 116 -2.04 14.41 -2.18
C HIS A 116 -1.81 15.89 -1.85
N TYR A 117 -2.41 16.37 -0.75
CA TYR A 117 -2.36 17.80 -0.40
C TYR A 117 -1.14 18.21 0.42
N TRP A 118 -0.65 17.34 1.31
CA TRP A 118 0.47 17.66 2.21
C TRP A 118 1.77 16.93 1.87
N GLY A 119 1.76 16.05 0.84
CA GLY A 119 2.92 15.26 0.47
C GLY A 119 3.37 14.34 1.60
N THR A 120 4.68 14.17 1.76
CA THR A 120 5.26 13.33 2.83
C THR A 120 5.03 13.91 4.24
N ALA A 121 4.74 15.21 4.38
CA ALA A 121 4.39 15.83 5.66
C ALA A 121 3.07 15.27 6.24
N ALA A 122 2.23 14.62 5.42
CA ALA A 122 1.07 13.88 5.88
C ALA A 122 1.40 12.90 7.00
N LEU A 123 2.57 12.24 6.94
CA LEU A 123 2.97 11.23 7.94
C LEU A 123 3.01 11.78 9.37
N THR A 124 3.37 13.04 9.55
CA THR A 124 3.42 13.67 10.88
C THR A 124 2.03 13.97 11.46
N ARG A 125 0.99 13.90 10.63
CA ARG A 125 -0.41 14.15 10.99
C ARG A 125 -1.19 12.86 11.23
N LEU A 126 -0.71 11.72 10.73
CA LEU A 126 -1.35 10.42 10.94
C LEU A 126 -1.16 9.94 12.38
N ARG A 127 -2.24 9.57 13.05
CA ARG A 127 -2.22 8.89 14.35
C ARG A 127 -2.86 7.52 14.17
N GLY A 128 -2.09 6.48 14.43
CA GLY A 128 -2.59 5.13 14.22
C GLY A 128 -1.49 4.08 14.17
N MET A 129 -1.88 2.88 13.83
CA MET A 129 -1.00 1.76 13.54
C MET A 129 -1.13 1.41 12.07
N PHE A 130 -0.08 1.54 11.28
CA PHE A 130 -0.20 1.40 9.83
C PHE A 130 1.06 0.91 9.12
N ALA A 131 0.82 0.23 8.03
CA ALA A 131 1.77 0.05 6.94
C ALA A 131 0.99 0.17 5.63
N PHE A 132 1.51 0.91 4.67
CA PHE A 132 0.88 1.07 3.39
C PHE A 132 1.87 1.20 2.24
N ALA A 133 1.39 0.90 1.04
CA ALA A 133 2.03 1.21 -0.23
C ALA A 133 1.02 1.98 -1.08
N LEU A 134 1.43 3.16 -1.55
CA LEU A 134 0.64 4.12 -2.30
C LEU A 134 1.33 4.37 -3.65
N TRP A 135 0.66 4.00 -4.73
CA TRP A 135 1.12 4.23 -6.09
C TRP A 135 0.55 5.53 -6.66
N ASP A 136 1.40 6.43 -7.16
CA ASP A 136 1.01 7.61 -7.94
C ASP A 136 1.14 7.27 -9.43
N THR A 137 0.03 7.00 -10.10
CA THR A 137 -0.01 6.60 -11.51
C THR A 137 0.50 7.69 -12.47
N VAL A 138 0.47 8.96 -12.04
CA VAL A 138 0.94 10.10 -12.85
C VAL A 138 2.45 10.26 -12.76
N LYS A 139 3.02 10.04 -11.58
CA LYS A 139 4.46 10.14 -11.36
C LYS A 139 5.23 8.85 -11.62
N GLY A 140 4.54 7.69 -11.60
CA GLY A 140 5.21 6.39 -11.61
C GLY A 140 6.02 6.15 -10.34
N GLU A 141 5.51 6.58 -9.18
CA GLU A 141 6.22 6.50 -7.90
C GLU A 141 5.43 5.68 -6.88
N LEU A 142 6.10 4.73 -6.22
CA LEU A 142 5.57 3.99 -5.08
C LEU A 142 6.05 4.63 -3.78
N PHE A 143 5.12 5.20 -3.03
CA PHE A 143 5.36 5.74 -1.69
C PHE A 143 4.95 4.72 -0.64
N CYS A 144 5.89 4.29 0.21
CA CYS A 144 5.65 3.34 1.28
C CYS A 144 5.93 3.97 2.63
N ALA A 145 5.06 3.68 3.61
CA ALA A 145 5.27 4.14 4.97
C ALA A 145 4.78 3.11 6.00
N ARG A 146 5.35 3.22 7.18
CA ARG A 146 5.05 2.39 8.35
C ARG A 146 4.96 3.28 9.57
N ASP A 147 4.10 2.92 10.52
CA ASP A 147 3.97 3.65 11.78
C ASP A 147 5.30 3.71 12.57
N PRO A 148 5.53 4.78 13.36
CA PRO A 148 6.81 5.00 14.04
C PRO A 148 7.21 3.88 15.01
N PHE A 149 6.22 3.15 15.55
CA PHE A 149 6.45 2.06 16.50
C PHE A 149 6.61 0.70 15.80
N GLY A 150 6.38 0.65 14.49
CA GLY A 150 6.44 -0.57 13.71
C GLY A 150 5.40 -1.62 14.10
N ILE A 151 4.22 -1.18 14.59
CA ILE A 151 3.14 -2.08 15.00
C ILE A 151 2.65 -2.92 13.81
N LYS A 152 2.53 -2.29 12.63
CA LYS A 152 2.25 -3.03 11.41
C LYS A 152 3.54 -3.37 10.68
N PRO A 153 3.77 -4.64 10.32
CA PRO A 153 4.98 -5.04 9.61
C PRO A 153 4.99 -4.52 8.17
N LEU A 154 6.17 -4.10 7.73
CA LEU A 154 6.48 -3.81 6.34
C LEU A 154 7.92 -4.21 6.07
N PHE A 155 8.11 -5.17 5.17
CA PHE A 155 9.41 -5.67 4.73
C PHE A 155 9.64 -5.25 3.29
N MET A 156 10.91 -5.19 2.88
CA MET A 156 11.31 -4.83 1.52
C MET A 156 12.34 -5.83 1.00
N ALA A 157 12.24 -6.14 -0.27
CA ALA A 157 13.21 -6.88 -1.06
C ALA A 157 13.50 -6.10 -2.34
N THR A 158 14.74 -6.14 -2.84
CA THR A 158 15.10 -5.48 -4.09
C THR A 158 16.11 -6.34 -4.86
N GLY A 159 15.99 -6.35 -6.17
CA GLY A 159 16.82 -7.09 -7.09
C GLY A 159 16.80 -6.52 -8.50
N PRO A 160 17.41 -7.20 -9.48
CA PRO A 160 17.51 -6.72 -10.86
C PRO A 160 16.15 -6.43 -11.52
N GLY A 161 15.11 -7.23 -11.21
CA GLY A 161 13.78 -7.11 -11.80
C GLY A 161 12.91 -6.05 -11.19
N GLY A 162 13.19 -5.61 -9.94
CA GLY A 162 12.30 -4.66 -9.26
C GLY A 162 12.54 -4.53 -7.77
N THR A 163 11.63 -3.81 -7.14
CA THR A 163 11.55 -3.65 -5.68
C THR A 163 10.17 -4.09 -5.20
N ALA A 164 10.14 -4.99 -4.22
CA ALA A 164 8.91 -5.45 -3.60
C ALA A 164 8.84 -5.04 -2.13
N VAL A 165 7.63 -4.73 -1.65
CA VAL A 165 7.31 -4.50 -0.23
C VAL A 165 6.12 -5.34 0.17
N GLY A 166 6.11 -5.85 1.41
CA GLY A 166 5.01 -6.69 1.87
C GLY A 166 4.92 -6.83 3.38
N SER A 167 3.75 -7.27 3.83
CA SER A 167 3.47 -7.48 5.27
C SER A 167 4.20 -8.67 5.85
N GLU A 168 4.62 -9.64 5.04
CA GLU A 168 5.31 -10.85 5.52
C GLU A 168 6.48 -11.22 4.62
N LYS A 169 7.58 -11.63 5.25
CA LYS A 169 8.81 -12.01 4.55
C LYS A 169 8.64 -13.18 3.57
N LYS A 170 7.77 -14.15 3.90
CA LYS A 170 7.55 -15.33 3.05
C LYS A 170 7.07 -14.97 1.65
N CYS A 171 6.23 -13.92 1.52
CA CYS A 171 5.77 -13.46 0.21
C CYS A 171 6.90 -12.81 -0.60
N LEU A 172 7.81 -12.10 0.07
CA LEU A 172 8.98 -11.51 -0.59
C LEU A 172 10.01 -12.58 -0.97
N LEU A 173 10.17 -13.62 -0.15
CA LEU A 173 11.04 -14.77 -0.47
C LEU A 173 10.53 -15.54 -1.69
N ASP A 174 9.22 -15.72 -1.80
CA ASP A 174 8.58 -16.35 -2.96
C ASP A 174 8.86 -15.54 -4.24
N LEU A 175 8.76 -14.20 -4.15
CA LEU A 175 9.12 -13.32 -5.26
C LEU A 175 10.63 -13.30 -5.54
N ALA A 176 11.48 -13.41 -4.52
CA ALA A 176 12.93 -13.42 -4.68
C ALA A 176 13.39 -14.63 -5.50
N ASP A 177 12.85 -15.81 -5.23
CA ASP A 177 13.18 -17.05 -5.94
C ASP A 177 12.78 -16.99 -7.42
N VAL A 178 11.65 -16.36 -7.72
CA VAL A 178 11.13 -16.27 -9.10
C VAL A 178 11.71 -15.08 -9.87
N LEU A 179 11.90 -13.94 -9.22
CA LEU A 179 12.31 -12.69 -9.87
C LEU A 179 13.76 -12.29 -9.62
N GLY A 180 14.53 -13.11 -8.92
CA GLY A 180 15.93 -12.83 -8.57
C GLY A 180 16.08 -11.60 -7.66
N LEU A 181 15.15 -11.39 -6.74
CA LEU A 181 15.19 -10.31 -5.78
C LEU A 181 16.08 -10.66 -4.58
N GLU A 182 16.79 -9.66 -4.03
CA GLU A 182 17.50 -9.82 -2.77
C GLU A 182 16.62 -9.37 -1.59
N VAL A 183 16.50 -10.22 -0.56
CA VAL A 183 15.79 -9.87 0.67
C VAL A 183 16.70 -9.03 1.56
N VAL A 184 16.44 -7.72 1.63
CA VAL A 184 17.17 -6.82 2.52
C VAL A 184 16.52 -6.87 3.90
N SER A 185 17.09 -7.67 4.82
CA SER A 185 16.77 -7.55 6.23
C SER A 185 17.52 -6.33 6.80
N ARG A 186 16.84 -5.25 7.12
CA ARG A 186 17.42 -4.25 8.01
C ARG A 186 17.63 -4.93 9.36
N SER A 187 18.87 -5.32 9.64
CA SER A 187 19.28 -5.57 11.02
C SER A 187 19.04 -4.29 11.81
N GLU A 188 18.34 -4.43 12.91
CA GLU A 188 18.11 -3.37 13.90
C GLU A 188 19.38 -2.56 14.09
N GLY A 189 19.31 -1.25 13.82
CA GLY A 189 20.37 -0.35 14.22
C GLY A 189 20.53 -0.49 15.72
N ARG A 190 21.67 -0.99 16.16
CA ARG A 190 22.04 -0.94 17.58
C ARG A 190 22.06 0.52 17.96
N GLY A 191 21.01 0.93 18.72
CA GLY A 191 21.07 2.16 19.48
C GLY A 191 22.23 2.04 20.48
N VAL A 192 23.15 2.96 20.41
CA VAL A 192 24.05 3.32 21.48
C VAL A 192 23.37 4.37 22.33
#